data_ddca28997c46fd7231f459e757aac6b8
#
_entry.id   ddca28997c46fd7231f459e757aac6b8
#
_cell.length_a   1.000
_cell.length_b   1.000
_cell.length_c   1.000
_cell.angle_alpha   90.00
_cell.angle_beta   90.00
_cell.angle_gamma   90.00
#
_symmetry.space_group_name_H-M   'P 1'
#
loop_
_entity.id
_entity.type
_entity.pdbx_description
1 polymer ?
#
loop_
_entity_poly.entity_id
_entity_poly.type
_entity_poly.pdbx_seq_one_letter_code
_entity_poly.pdbx_strand_id
1 'polypeptide(L)'
;GYHVRNYFATNKHFGTLNEFKELRDALHANGIKLVIDFVTNHTSREMNPTANNIPEDGKLYEPDRKEDGTFAFDENGEPYDYNGDGLVENLIADPQNDTNGWFHGLGDRGDDSSRYGYRYKDLGSLADFSQENQNVAAYLEQATLFWADMGVNGIRHDATLHMDAAFAKGLKDAVDSHNTITQFGEFFIGRPDPKYDEYVYFPKQTGINNLDFEFYRAASATFGDFSTTMADFGNMLQYTQDDYDYENQAVTFLDNHDVTRFGYTQRSQKTYNAALATLLTSRGVPNIYYGTEQYVVPADGSDVSGRIFMQTDSSFDTDTTAYKLIGKLSELRQQNDAIAYGTTTIRYSNDDVLIYERKFYDDVILVAINRQPDKAYTIDNVETLLPEGEYVDFLGGMLNGENISVYASTGINTTASITLDGGEVGIWQYDAAANAPEIGNVVSTMGRAGNRVYIYGDGLDGNISVKFGETEATVESNTANEIVTYVPDNAVAGYNDITVTKGDAVSNSFTYNVLSGDQNQVIFHVKAETSYGENIYIVGNVPELGSWNPDKCTEALLNPNYPEWFLPVSVPAGTEIQFKFIKKDANGTVTWESGDNRVITSSSLSAGTVDTEVYTWRN
;
A
#
# COMPACT_ATOMS: atom_id res chain seq x y z
N GLY A 1 -12.11 -6.26 15.20
CA GLY A 1 -12.01 -5.20 16.16
C GLY A 1 -10.64 -4.56 16.16
N TYR A 2 -10.57 -3.37 16.69
CA TYR A 2 -9.34 -2.58 16.76
C TYR A 2 -8.32 -3.11 17.75
N HIS A 3 -8.76 -3.89 18.72
CA HIS A 3 -7.99 -4.25 19.90
C HIS A 3 -7.57 -5.72 19.81
N VAL A 4 -6.46 -5.96 19.12
CA VAL A 4 -5.92 -7.32 18.98
C VAL A 4 -5.28 -7.73 20.30
N ARG A 5 -5.70 -8.88 20.83
CA ARG A 5 -5.11 -9.53 22.01
C ARG A 5 -4.58 -10.94 21.71
N ASN A 6 -5.04 -11.55 20.63
CA ASN A 6 -4.58 -12.85 20.16
C ASN A 6 -4.46 -12.83 18.63
N TYR A 7 -3.26 -13.02 18.12
CA TYR A 7 -2.95 -12.94 16.70
C TYR A 7 -3.21 -14.25 15.94
N PHE A 8 -3.52 -15.33 16.64
CA PHE A 8 -3.67 -16.67 16.06
C PHE A 8 -5.11 -17.19 16.12
N ALA A 9 -6.06 -16.40 16.56
CA ALA A 9 -7.46 -16.76 16.64
C ALA A 9 -8.35 -15.69 15.99
N THR A 10 -9.51 -16.13 15.49
CA THR A 10 -10.56 -15.23 15.02
C THR A 10 -11.27 -14.57 16.20
N ASN A 11 -11.84 -13.38 15.98
CA ASN A 11 -12.75 -12.80 16.95
C ASN A 11 -14.07 -13.62 16.95
N LYS A 12 -14.45 -14.16 18.09
CA LYS A 12 -15.65 -14.98 18.25
C LYS A 12 -16.97 -14.33 17.80
N HIS A 13 -17.02 -13.00 17.69
CA HIS A 13 -18.19 -12.31 17.14
C HIS A 13 -18.31 -12.44 15.61
N PHE A 14 -17.21 -12.81 14.94
CA PHE A 14 -17.15 -13.00 13.48
C PHE A 14 -17.07 -14.48 13.08
N GLY A 15 -17.01 -15.39 14.07
CA GLY A 15 -16.96 -16.82 13.85
C GLY A 15 -15.66 -17.49 14.25
N THR A 16 -15.60 -18.77 14.02
CA THR A 16 -14.47 -19.66 14.33
C THR A 16 -13.41 -19.65 13.20
N LEU A 17 -12.27 -20.24 13.45
CA LEU A 17 -11.24 -20.41 12.42
C LEU A 17 -11.73 -21.32 11.26
N ASN A 18 -12.62 -22.29 11.55
CA ASN A 18 -13.21 -23.12 10.50
C ASN A 18 -14.19 -22.33 9.63
N GLU A 19 -15.02 -21.49 10.22
CA GLU A 19 -15.91 -20.58 9.46
C GLU A 19 -15.13 -19.56 8.63
N PHE A 20 -13.98 -19.10 9.11
CA PHE A 20 -13.06 -18.28 8.30
C PHE A 20 -12.56 -19.05 7.07
N LYS A 21 -12.18 -20.33 7.23
CA LYS A 21 -11.77 -21.19 6.10
C LYS A 21 -12.91 -21.41 5.11
N GLU A 22 -14.13 -21.64 5.61
CA GLU A 22 -15.33 -21.77 4.76
C GLU A 22 -15.60 -20.48 3.97
N LEU A 23 -15.48 -19.31 4.61
CA LEU A 23 -15.59 -18.00 3.94
C LEU A 23 -14.53 -17.86 2.85
N ARG A 24 -13.25 -18.14 3.17
CA ARG A 24 -12.16 -18.11 2.20
C ARG A 24 -12.45 -19.00 0.99
N ASP A 25 -12.85 -20.25 1.23
CA ASP A 25 -13.11 -21.21 0.17
C ASP A 25 -14.29 -20.79 -0.71
N ALA A 26 -15.36 -20.22 -0.10
CA ALA A 26 -16.50 -19.68 -0.82
C ALA A 26 -16.12 -18.47 -1.69
N LEU A 27 -15.29 -17.56 -1.18
CA LEU A 27 -14.77 -16.43 -1.95
C LEU A 27 -13.93 -16.90 -3.15
N HIS A 28 -12.98 -17.81 -2.91
CA HIS A 28 -12.12 -18.36 -3.97
C HIS A 28 -12.93 -19.10 -5.05
N ALA A 29 -13.94 -19.88 -4.67
CA ALA A 29 -14.82 -20.58 -5.61
C ALA A 29 -15.61 -19.61 -6.52
N ASN A 30 -15.78 -18.37 -6.09
CA ASN A 30 -16.42 -17.30 -6.88
C ASN A 30 -15.41 -16.32 -7.53
N GLY A 31 -14.12 -16.64 -7.54
CA GLY A 31 -13.07 -15.80 -8.13
C GLY A 31 -12.76 -14.53 -7.31
N ILE A 32 -13.21 -14.46 -6.06
CA ILE A 32 -12.99 -13.32 -5.16
C ILE A 32 -11.77 -13.59 -4.29
N LYS A 33 -10.81 -12.68 -4.29
CA LYS A 33 -9.61 -12.74 -3.45
C LYS A 33 -9.91 -12.18 -2.06
N LEU A 34 -9.33 -12.78 -1.02
CA LEU A 34 -9.48 -12.39 0.37
C LEU A 34 -8.25 -11.60 0.84
N VAL A 35 -8.46 -10.38 1.29
CA VAL A 35 -7.45 -9.54 1.96
C VAL A 35 -7.84 -9.39 3.42
N ILE A 36 -6.88 -9.60 4.33
CA ILE A 36 -7.11 -9.37 5.76
C ILE A 36 -6.46 -8.08 6.22
N ASP A 37 -7.07 -7.45 7.21
CA ASP A 37 -6.48 -6.36 7.98
C ASP A 37 -5.62 -6.93 9.09
N PHE A 38 -4.36 -6.48 9.23
CA PHE A 38 -3.41 -7.05 10.16
C PHE A 38 -2.58 -5.98 10.86
N VAL A 39 -2.67 -5.98 12.19
CA VAL A 39 -2.08 -4.94 13.05
C VAL A 39 -0.78 -5.45 13.65
N THR A 40 0.37 -4.98 13.18
CA THR A 40 1.69 -5.37 13.71
C THR A 40 2.39 -4.24 14.48
N ASN A 41 1.74 -3.09 14.61
CA ASN A 41 2.28 -1.96 15.36
C ASN A 41 2.00 -2.04 16.87
N HIS A 42 0.81 -2.47 17.25
CA HIS A 42 0.34 -2.39 18.63
C HIS A 42 -0.64 -3.51 19.00
N THR A 43 -0.87 -3.68 20.29
CA THR A 43 -1.93 -4.54 20.84
C THR A 43 -3.18 -3.74 21.20
N SER A 44 -4.04 -4.34 22.03
CA SER A 44 -5.19 -3.66 22.59
C SER A 44 -4.78 -2.51 23.52
N ARG A 45 -5.72 -1.62 23.76
CA ARG A 45 -5.59 -0.54 24.73
C ARG A 45 -5.78 -1.05 26.15
N GLU A 46 -5.03 -0.50 27.11
CA GLU A 46 -5.35 -0.66 28.52
C GLU A 46 -6.57 0.20 28.89
N MET A 47 -7.73 -0.42 29.02
CA MET A 47 -8.97 0.23 29.44
C MET A 47 -9.70 -0.59 30.50
N ASN A 48 -10.47 0.09 31.35
CA ASN A 48 -11.46 -0.56 32.18
C ASN A 48 -12.46 -1.37 31.32
N PRO A 49 -13.09 -2.42 31.88
CA PRO A 49 -14.02 -3.25 31.14
C PRO A 49 -14.99 -2.40 30.32
N THR A 50 -15.05 -2.64 29.03
CA THR A 50 -16.02 -2.01 28.15
C THR A 50 -17.43 -2.40 28.53
N ALA A 51 -18.45 -1.70 28.01
CA ALA A 51 -19.86 -2.02 28.23
C ALA A 51 -20.23 -3.48 27.91
N ASN A 52 -19.39 -4.20 27.17
CA ASN A 52 -19.56 -5.59 26.77
C ASN A 52 -18.82 -6.60 27.68
N ASN A 53 -18.21 -6.15 28.76
CA ASN A 53 -17.44 -6.97 29.71
C ASN A 53 -16.26 -7.75 29.07
N ILE A 54 -15.72 -7.30 27.97
CA ILE A 54 -14.49 -7.83 27.39
C ILE A 54 -13.36 -6.96 27.92
N PRO A 55 -12.40 -7.52 28.69
CA PRO A 55 -11.29 -6.72 29.18
C PRO A 55 -10.40 -6.28 28.02
N GLU A 56 -10.23 -5.00 27.87
CA GLU A 56 -9.16 -4.41 27.05
C GLU A 56 -8.03 -4.08 28.02
N ASP A 57 -7.11 -5.01 28.19
CA ASP A 57 -6.06 -4.93 29.20
C ASP A 57 -4.66 -4.72 28.61
N GLY A 58 -4.58 -4.46 27.29
CA GLY A 58 -3.32 -4.29 26.58
C GLY A 58 -2.48 -5.56 26.44
N LYS A 59 -2.89 -6.64 27.08
CA LYS A 59 -2.12 -7.88 27.16
C LYS A 59 -2.22 -8.70 25.88
N LEU A 60 -1.13 -9.40 25.61
CA LEU A 60 -1.00 -10.28 24.46
C LEU A 60 -1.14 -11.74 24.90
N TYR A 61 -1.96 -12.50 24.19
CA TYR A 61 -2.22 -13.90 24.43
C TYR A 61 -2.02 -14.72 23.16
N GLU A 62 -1.78 -16.01 23.31
CA GLU A 62 -1.83 -16.99 22.22
C GLU A 62 -2.57 -18.27 22.67
N PRO A 63 -3.13 -19.05 21.73
CA PRO A 63 -3.68 -20.38 22.09
C PRO A 63 -2.59 -21.29 22.65
N ASP A 64 -3.00 -22.30 23.44
CA ASP A 64 -2.08 -23.35 23.86
C ASP A 64 -1.34 -23.97 22.68
N ARG A 65 -0.09 -24.38 22.91
CA ARG A 65 0.69 -25.13 21.92
C ARG A 65 0.73 -26.59 22.24
N LYS A 66 0.56 -27.42 21.21
CA LYS A 66 0.77 -28.87 21.27
C LYS A 66 2.26 -29.21 21.36
N GLU A 67 2.59 -30.48 21.63
CA GLU A 67 3.98 -30.94 21.72
C GLU A 67 4.80 -30.72 20.44
N ASP A 68 4.14 -30.67 19.28
CA ASP A 68 4.75 -30.39 17.97
C ASP A 68 4.92 -28.88 17.66
N GLY A 69 4.52 -28.03 18.61
CA GLY A 69 4.59 -26.57 18.48
C GLY A 69 3.39 -25.93 17.75
N THR A 70 2.46 -26.73 17.21
CA THR A 70 1.24 -26.21 16.59
C THR A 70 0.24 -25.72 17.64
N PHE A 71 -0.63 -24.79 17.28
CA PHE A 71 -1.67 -24.30 18.18
C PHE A 71 -2.79 -25.31 18.40
N ALA A 72 -3.32 -25.31 19.62
CA ALA A 72 -4.37 -26.23 20.05
C ALA A 72 -5.75 -25.64 19.70
N PHE A 73 -6.31 -26.10 18.58
CA PHE A 73 -7.69 -25.83 18.17
C PHE A 73 -8.51 -27.12 18.21
N ASP A 74 -9.76 -27.01 18.64
CA ASP A 74 -10.72 -28.09 18.62
C ASP A 74 -11.27 -28.37 17.20
N GLU A 75 -12.23 -29.29 17.09
CA GLU A 75 -12.86 -29.67 15.82
C GLU A 75 -13.66 -28.53 15.17
N ASN A 76 -14.03 -27.48 15.91
CA ASN A 76 -14.73 -26.30 15.42
C ASN A 76 -13.76 -25.16 15.05
N GLY A 77 -12.47 -25.29 15.38
CA GLY A 77 -11.47 -24.24 15.19
C GLY A 77 -11.44 -23.21 16.33
N GLU A 78 -11.89 -23.59 17.54
CA GLU A 78 -11.78 -22.77 18.74
C GLU A 78 -10.55 -23.18 19.56
N PRO A 79 -9.82 -22.24 20.18
CA PRO A 79 -8.75 -22.60 21.12
C PRO A 79 -9.29 -23.44 22.27
N TYR A 80 -8.53 -24.46 22.71
CA TYR A 80 -8.88 -25.26 23.86
C TYR A 80 -7.70 -25.48 24.81
N ASP A 81 -8.00 -25.75 26.08
CA ASP A 81 -7.01 -26.05 27.12
C ASP A 81 -6.34 -27.40 26.83
N TYR A 82 -5.16 -27.37 26.22
CA TYR A 82 -4.37 -28.55 25.87
C TYR A 82 -3.43 -28.97 27.02
N ASN A 83 -2.87 -27.99 27.73
CA ASN A 83 -1.89 -28.22 28.79
C ASN A 83 -2.54 -28.58 30.13
N GLY A 84 -3.87 -28.41 30.29
CA GLY A 84 -4.65 -28.78 31.47
C GLY A 84 -4.52 -27.83 32.64
N ASP A 85 -4.13 -26.56 32.40
CA ASP A 85 -4.00 -25.56 33.43
C ASP A 85 -5.30 -24.77 33.70
N GLY A 86 -6.35 -25.03 32.93
CA GLY A 86 -7.67 -24.42 33.03
C GLY A 86 -7.84 -23.16 32.19
N LEU A 87 -6.86 -22.82 31.37
CA LEU A 87 -6.89 -21.68 30.43
C LEU A 87 -6.83 -22.20 29.00
N VAL A 88 -7.47 -21.52 28.07
CA VAL A 88 -7.42 -21.84 26.63
C VAL A 88 -6.41 -20.97 25.87
N GLU A 89 -5.88 -19.95 26.53
CA GLU A 89 -4.92 -18.98 26.01
C GLU A 89 -3.85 -18.69 27.05
N ASN A 90 -2.60 -18.60 26.63
CA ASN A 90 -1.45 -18.26 27.47
C ASN A 90 -1.11 -16.79 27.35
N LEU A 91 -0.78 -16.15 28.48
CA LEU A 91 -0.25 -14.79 28.50
C LEU A 91 1.17 -14.77 27.94
N ILE A 92 1.38 -14.01 26.87
CA ILE A 92 2.67 -13.82 26.20
C ILE A 92 3.37 -12.54 26.69
N ALA A 93 2.65 -11.42 26.73
CA ALA A 93 3.20 -10.16 27.19
C ALA A 93 2.15 -9.29 27.89
N ASP A 94 2.60 -8.52 28.87
CA ASP A 94 1.78 -7.59 29.68
C ASP A 94 2.47 -6.22 29.70
N PRO A 95 1.92 -5.17 29.02
CA PRO A 95 2.56 -3.86 28.96
C PRO A 95 2.72 -3.17 30.33
N GLN A 96 1.92 -3.56 31.33
CA GLN A 96 2.07 -3.03 32.71
C GLN A 96 3.20 -3.68 33.50
N ASN A 97 3.60 -4.90 33.11
CA ASN A 97 4.63 -5.70 33.77
C ASN A 97 5.66 -6.23 32.74
N ASP A 98 5.97 -5.43 31.73
CA ASP A 98 6.88 -5.81 30.67
C ASP A 98 8.33 -5.86 31.16
N THR A 99 8.80 -7.07 31.51
CA THR A 99 10.18 -7.30 31.95
C THR A 99 11.09 -7.76 30.80
N ASN A 100 10.51 -8.01 29.64
CA ASN A 100 11.21 -8.60 28.48
C ASN A 100 11.32 -7.64 27.30
N GLY A 101 10.84 -6.41 27.44
CA GLY A 101 10.91 -5.38 26.40
C GLY A 101 10.06 -5.68 25.19
N TRP A 102 8.85 -6.17 25.39
CA TRP A 102 7.89 -6.40 24.31
C TRP A 102 7.28 -5.11 23.80
N PHE A 103 7.21 -4.11 24.66
CA PHE A 103 6.60 -2.82 24.37
C PHE A 103 7.61 -1.69 24.62
N HIS A 104 7.50 -0.60 23.85
CA HIS A 104 8.34 0.59 24.10
C HIS A 104 8.05 1.24 25.47
N GLY A 105 6.80 1.22 25.92
CA GLY A 105 6.40 1.72 27.24
C GLY A 105 6.66 3.20 27.46
N LEU A 106 6.70 4.00 26.39
CA LEU A 106 7.03 5.45 26.44
C LEU A 106 5.79 6.34 26.61
N GLY A 107 4.61 5.71 26.75
CA GLY A 107 3.33 6.39 26.90
C GLY A 107 2.79 7.00 25.60
N ASP A 108 1.58 7.56 25.69
CA ASP A 108 0.87 8.13 24.53
C ASP A 108 1.69 9.23 23.84
N ARG A 109 1.72 9.17 22.53
CA ARG A 109 2.37 10.16 21.66
C ARG A 109 1.80 11.57 21.86
N GLY A 110 0.50 11.70 22.10
CA GLY A 110 -0.18 12.99 22.19
C GLY A 110 0.09 13.85 20.95
N ASP A 111 0.59 15.07 21.15
CA ASP A 111 0.91 16.03 20.08
C ASP A 111 2.33 15.88 19.50
N ASP A 112 3.10 14.87 19.91
CA ASP A 112 4.44 14.62 19.37
C ASP A 112 4.35 14.13 17.90
N SER A 113 4.59 15.05 16.97
CA SER A 113 4.56 14.78 15.52
C SER A 113 5.93 14.43 14.93
N SER A 114 6.94 14.22 15.78
CA SER A 114 8.26 13.76 15.33
C SER A 114 8.21 12.31 14.82
N ARG A 115 9.18 11.93 13.96
CA ARG A 115 9.34 10.52 13.54
C ARG A 115 9.48 9.59 14.74
N TYR A 116 10.24 10.00 15.75
CA TYR A 116 10.39 9.25 17.00
C TYR A 116 9.06 9.10 17.75
N GLY A 117 8.26 10.18 17.87
CA GLY A 117 6.96 10.12 18.50
C GLY A 117 5.99 9.18 17.80
N TYR A 118 6.01 9.14 16.47
CA TYR A 118 5.16 8.22 15.71
C TYR A 118 5.59 6.76 15.85
N ARG A 119 6.89 6.45 15.86
CA ARG A 119 7.40 5.07 15.77
C ARG A 119 7.65 4.40 17.12
N TYR A 120 7.73 5.17 18.22
CA TYR A 120 8.18 4.65 19.53
C TYR A 120 7.25 5.00 20.69
N LYS A 121 6.15 5.68 20.43
CA LYS A 121 5.16 6.02 21.45
C LYS A 121 3.79 5.47 21.10
N ASP A 122 3.01 5.18 22.15
CA ASP A 122 1.68 4.62 22.00
C ASP A 122 0.76 5.51 21.13
N LEU A 123 0.01 4.89 20.24
CA LEU A 123 -1.05 5.53 19.48
C LEU A 123 -2.33 5.56 20.32
N GLY A 124 -2.57 6.68 21.02
CA GLY A 124 -3.78 6.85 21.82
C GLY A 124 -3.94 5.76 22.89
N SER A 125 -2.89 5.41 23.60
CA SER A 125 -2.80 4.36 24.63
C SER A 125 -2.90 2.91 24.12
N LEU A 126 -2.81 2.63 22.81
CA LEU A 126 -2.59 1.29 22.29
C LEU A 126 -1.13 0.91 22.57
N ALA A 127 -0.91 -0.25 23.22
CA ALA A 127 0.43 -0.64 23.65
C ALA A 127 1.31 -0.92 22.42
N ASP A 128 2.32 -0.08 22.22
CA ASP A 128 3.19 -0.06 21.07
C ASP A 128 4.28 -1.13 21.17
N PHE A 129 4.41 -1.99 20.16
CA PHE A 129 5.40 -3.08 20.15
C PHE A 129 6.82 -2.58 19.90
N SER A 130 7.79 -3.11 20.63
CA SER A 130 9.21 -2.99 20.32
C SER A 130 9.59 -3.95 19.18
N GLN A 131 9.31 -3.61 17.93
CA GLN A 131 9.57 -4.49 16.78
C GLN A 131 11.07 -4.72 16.52
N GLU A 132 11.95 -3.93 17.08
CA GLU A 132 13.39 -4.14 17.13
C GLU A 132 13.81 -5.24 18.13
N ASN A 133 12.94 -5.64 19.05
CA ASN A 133 13.14 -6.81 19.89
C ASN A 133 12.93 -8.07 19.07
N GLN A 134 13.97 -8.92 18.96
CA GLN A 134 13.92 -10.15 18.16
C GLN A 134 12.74 -11.08 18.52
N ASN A 135 12.35 -11.17 19.78
CA ASN A 135 11.23 -12.04 20.19
C ASN A 135 9.89 -11.48 19.69
N VAL A 136 9.74 -10.15 19.70
CA VAL A 136 8.56 -9.47 19.18
C VAL A 136 8.49 -9.62 17.67
N ALA A 137 9.58 -9.32 16.96
CA ALA A 137 9.66 -9.47 15.51
C ALA A 137 9.34 -10.90 15.08
N ALA A 138 9.92 -11.91 15.73
CA ALA A 138 9.67 -13.32 15.43
C ALA A 138 8.22 -13.76 15.71
N TYR A 139 7.61 -13.25 16.79
CA TYR A 139 6.21 -13.51 17.10
C TYR A 139 5.27 -12.92 16.05
N LEU A 140 5.47 -11.66 15.66
CA LEU A 140 4.66 -10.98 14.68
C LEU A 140 4.84 -11.56 13.27
N GLU A 141 6.06 -11.97 12.92
CA GLU A 141 6.34 -12.72 11.69
C GLU A 141 5.57 -14.04 11.68
N GLN A 142 5.67 -14.87 12.74
CA GLN A 142 4.94 -16.11 12.84
C GLN A 142 3.42 -15.91 12.75
N ALA A 143 2.89 -14.87 13.39
CA ALA A 143 1.48 -14.53 13.33
C ALA A 143 1.04 -14.15 11.90
N THR A 144 1.86 -13.35 11.19
CA THR A 144 1.57 -12.97 9.82
C THR A 144 1.60 -14.17 8.86
N LEU A 145 2.60 -15.04 9.01
CA LEU A 145 2.73 -16.27 8.22
C LEU A 145 1.59 -17.25 8.49
N PHE A 146 1.11 -17.35 9.74
CA PHE A 146 -0.05 -18.17 10.07
C PHE A 146 -1.28 -17.83 9.22
N TRP A 147 -1.57 -16.54 9.01
CA TRP A 147 -2.68 -16.11 8.16
C TRP A 147 -2.37 -16.22 6.67
N ALA A 148 -1.13 -15.97 6.26
CA ALA A 148 -0.71 -16.20 4.88
C ALA A 148 -0.88 -17.68 4.49
N ASP A 149 -0.50 -18.61 5.37
CA ASP A 149 -0.66 -20.06 5.18
C ASP A 149 -2.13 -20.51 5.21
N MET A 150 -3.03 -19.71 5.83
CA MET A 150 -4.47 -19.91 5.71
C MET A 150 -5.02 -19.62 4.31
N GLY A 151 -4.20 -19.14 3.38
CA GLY A 151 -4.56 -18.91 1.98
C GLY A 151 -5.23 -17.58 1.71
N VAL A 152 -4.94 -16.54 2.50
CA VAL A 152 -5.32 -15.17 2.16
C VAL A 152 -4.53 -14.71 0.93
N ASN A 153 -5.11 -13.81 0.15
CA ASN A 153 -4.51 -13.33 -1.10
C ASN A 153 -3.86 -11.95 -0.94
N GLY A 154 -4.02 -11.34 0.20
CA GLY A 154 -3.39 -10.08 0.52
C GLY A 154 -3.49 -9.71 2.00
N ILE A 155 -2.66 -8.74 2.39
CA ILE A 155 -2.63 -8.15 3.74
C ILE A 155 -2.68 -6.63 3.62
N ARG A 156 -3.60 -6.03 4.34
CA ARG A 156 -3.58 -4.61 4.66
C ARG A 156 -2.88 -4.45 6.01
N HIS A 157 -1.69 -3.86 6.00
CA HIS A 157 -0.95 -3.55 7.23
C HIS A 157 -1.51 -2.28 7.85
N ASP A 158 -2.06 -2.41 9.05
CA ASP A 158 -2.51 -1.28 9.85
C ASP A 158 -1.32 -0.44 10.35
N ALA A 159 -1.53 0.86 10.49
CA ALA A 159 -0.61 1.78 11.18
C ALA A 159 0.85 1.76 10.68
N THR A 160 1.10 1.60 9.37
CA THR A 160 2.47 1.54 8.83
C THR A 160 3.28 2.82 9.02
N LEU A 161 2.63 3.97 9.21
CA LEU A 161 3.26 5.21 9.65
C LEU A 161 4.02 5.06 10.99
N HIS A 162 3.55 4.14 11.84
CA HIS A 162 4.02 3.94 13.20
C HIS A 162 5.07 2.83 13.33
N MET A 163 5.41 2.13 12.25
CA MET A 163 6.41 1.06 12.22
C MET A 163 7.73 1.53 11.60
N ASP A 164 8.82 0.92 12.03
CA ASP A 164 10.08 1.08 11.30
C ASP A 164 10.04 0.34 9.96
N ALA A 165 10.52 1.00 8.92
CA ALA A 165 10.58 0.42 7.59
C ALA A 165 11.46 -0.84 7.53
N ALA A 166 12.44 -0.98 8.44
CA ALA A 166 13.27 -2.17 8.55
C ALA A 166 12.45 -3.40 8.95
N PHE A 167 11.60 -3.27 9.96
CA PHE A 167 10.68 -4.33 10.37
C PHE A 167 9.66 -4.64 9.28
N ALA A 168 9.02 -3.61 8.72
CA ALA A 168 8.01 -3.76 7.68
C ALA A 168 8.57 -4.52 6.44
N LYS A 169 9.79 -4.18 6.01
CA LYS A 169 10.48 -4.86 4.91
C LYS A 169 10.80 -6.33 5.23
N GLY A 170 11.31 -6.60 6.43
CA GLY A 170 11.60 -7.98 6.87
C GLY A 170 10.36 -8.84 6.91
N LEU A 171 9.26 -8.31 7.47
CA LEU A 171 7.97 -8.98 7.52
C LEU A 171 7.42 -9.28 6.12
N LYS A 172 7.48 -8.30 5.23
CA LYS A 172 7.06 -8.45 3.84
C LYS A 172 7.88 -9.51 3.10
N ASP A 173 9.20 -9.52 3.26
CA ASP A 173 10.09 -10.52 2.66
C ASP A 173 9.79 -11.94 3.19
N ALA A 174 9.55 -12.09 4.50
CA ALA A 174 9.14 -13.35 5.09
C ALA A 174 7.84 -13.88 4.48
N VAL A 175 6.81 -13.04 4.32
CA VAL A 175 5.53 -13.41 3.67
C VAL A 175 5.78 -13.84 2.22
N ASP A 176 6.50 -13.06 1.43
CA ASP A 176 6.74 -13.37 0.02
C ASP A 176 7.58 -14.64 -0.19
N SER A 177 8.37 -15.04 0.80
CA SER A 177 9.11 -16.30 0.74
C SER A 177 8.23 -17.54 0.92
N HIS A 178 7.07 -17.40 1.55
CA HIS A 178 6.06 -18.44 1.68
C HIS A 178 5.09 -18.42 0.50
N ASN A 179 4.52 -17.26 0.24
CA ASN A 179 3.61 -17.03 -0.88
C ASN A 179 3.58 -15.54 -1.21
N THR A 180 3.94 -15.17 -2.43
CA THR A 180 3.85 -13.78 -2.88
C THR A 180 2.38 -13.38 -2.97
N ILE A 181 1.98 -12.46 -2.11
CA ILE A 181 0.62 -11.91 -2.03
C ILE A 181 0.67 -10.38 -2.06
N THR A 182 -0.47 -9.76 -2.40
CA THR A 182 -0.58 -8.29 -2.39
C THR A 182 -0.46 -7.75 -0.96
N GLN A 183 0.42 -6.77 -0.74
CA GLN A 183 0.59 -6.12 0.54
C GLN A 183 0.53 -4.60 0.39
N PHE A 184 -0.30 -3.96 1.20
CA PHE A 184 -0.41 -2.50 1.26
C PHE A 184 -0.66 -2.04 2.69
N GLY A 185 -0.30 -0.81 2.99
CA GLY A 185 -0.27 -0.29 4.35
C GLY A 185 -1.06 1.00 4.53
N GLU A 186 -1.49 1.22 5.75
CA GLU A 186 -2.08 2.48 6.17
C GLU A 186 -1.00 3.45 6.65
N PHE A 187 -0.47 4.22 5.71
CA PHE A 187 0.40 5.34 6.02
C PHE A 187 -0.40 6.65 5.99
N PHE A 188 -1.01 7.01 7.11
CA PHE A 188 -2.04 8.08 7.21
C PHE A 188 -1.45 9.49 7.05
N ILE A 189 -0.81 9.76 5.92
CA ILE A 189 -0.15 11.03 5.59
C ILE A 189 -0.56 11.50 4.19
N GLY A 190 -0.52 12.80 3.97
CA GLY A 190 -0.64 13.49 2.68
C GLY A 190 -0.15 14.93 2.82
N ARG A 191 0.03 15.63 1.71
CA ARG A 191 0.47 17.05 1.74
C ARG A 191 -0.52 17.91 2.56
N PRO A 192 -0.06 18.92 3.31
CA PRO A 192 1.32 19.43 3.38
C PRO A 192 2.14 18.86 4.56
N ASP A 193 1.88 17.64 5.04
CA ASP A 193 2.62 17.06 6.16
C ASP A 193 4.12 16.95 5.80
N PRO A 194 5.04 17.36 6.68
CA PRO A 194 6.49 17.27 6.42
C PRO A 194 7.02 15.83 6.27
N LYS A 195 6.22 14.81 6.64
CA LYS A 195 6.54 13.38 6.42
C LYS A 195 6.03 12.85 5.08
N TYR A 196 5.54 13.71 4.19
CA TYR A 196 5.08 13.29 2.87
C TYR A 196 6.16 12.57 2.06
N ASP A 197 7.42 13.00 2.18
CA ASP A 197 8.54 12.31 1.52
C ASP A 197 8.73 10.88 2.04
N GLU A 198 8.51 10.63 3.35
CA GLU A 198 8.54 9.27 3.92
C GLU A 198 7.40 8.41 3.37
N TYR A 199 6.20 8.96 3.27
CA TYR A 199 5.03 8.31 2.66
C TYR A 199 5.31 7.88 1.22
N VAL A 200 5.85 8.79 0.40
CA VAL A 200 6.17 8.53 -1.01
C VAL A 200 7.25 7.45 -1.16
N TYR A 201 8.25 7.48 -0.29
CA TYR A 201 9.39 6.57 -0.35
C TYR A 201 9.11 5.18 0.25
N PHE A 202 8.11 5.05 1.13
CA PHE A 202 7.82 3.81 1.87
C PHE A 202 7.59 2.59 0.95
N PRO A 203 6.80 2.64 -0.15
CA PRO A 203 6.63 1.50 -1.05
C PRO A 203 7.93 1.02 -1.69
N LYS A 204 8.80 1.94 -2.09
CA LYS A 204 10.11 1.60 -2.66
C LYS A 204 11.05 0.98 -1.64
N GLN A 205 10.98 1.45 -0.40
CA GLN A 205 11.84 0.99 0.69
C GLN A 205 11.42 -0.39 1.20
N THR A 206 10.12 -0.67 1.30
CA THR A 206 9.59 -1.85 1.96
C THR A 206 8.97 -2.88 1.00
N GLY A 207 8.52 -2.48 -0.17
CA GLY A 207 7.69 -3.28 -1.08
C GLY A 207 6.22 -3.36 -0.67
N ILE A 208 5.81 -2.64 0.37
CA ILE A 208 4.43 -2.52 0.82
C ILE A 208 3.85 -1.23 0.23
N ASN A 209 2.80 -1.33 -0.59
CA ASN A 209 2.15 -0.17 -1.18
C ASN A 209 1.34 0.61 -0.14
N ASN A 210 0.89 1.82 -0.48
CA ASN A 210 0.14 2.68 0.45
C ASN A 210 -1.34 2.76 0.10
N LEU A 211 -2.20 2.87 1.12
CA LEU A 211 -3.49 3.54 1.00
C LEU A 211 -3.26 5.00 0.62
N ASP A 212 -3.91 5.48 -0.45
CA ASP A 212 -3.67 6.80 -1.01
C ASP A 212 -4.48 7.90 -0.31
N PHE A 213 -3.98 8.34 0.83
CA PHE A 213 -4.58 9.44 1.59
C PHE A 213 -4.49 10.79 0.87
N GLU A 214 -3.55 10.96 -0.06
CA GLU A 214 -3.48 12.16 -0.88
C GLU A 214 -4.67 12.25 -1.85
N PHE A 215 -4.99 11.13 -2.52
CA PHE A 215 -6.19 11.02 -3.35
C PHE A 215 -7.46 11.24 -2.52
N TYR A 216 -7.60 10.58 -1.37
CA TYR A 216 -8.75 10.74 -0.48
C TYR A 216 -8.98 12.19 -0.09
N ARG A 217 -7.94 12.91 0.36
CA ARG A 217 -8.03 14.31 0.78
C ARG A 217 -8.42 15.21 -0.38
N ALA A 218 -7.77 15.04 -1.54
CA ALA A 218 -8.09 15.80 -2.74
C ALA A 218 -9.53 15.55 -3.20
N ALA A 219 -9.97 14.30 -3.24
CA ALA A 219 -11.34 13.95 -3.64
C ALA A 219 -12.38 14.51 -2.66
N SER A 220 -12.15 14.40 -1.35
CA SER A 220 -13.03 14.96 -0.31
C SER A 220 -13.14 16.47 -0.40
N ALA A 221 -12.03 17.17 -0.60
CA ALA A 221 -12.00 18.63 -0.75
C ALA A 221 -12.64 19.09 -2.06
N THR A 222 -12.45 18.34 -3.16
CA THR A 222 -12.96 18.72 -4.48
C THR A 222 -14.43 18.37 -4.67
N PHE A 223 -14.83 17.14 -4.36
CA PHE A 223 -16.19 16.65 -4.60
C PHE A 223 -17.06 16.68 -3.35
N GLY A 224 -16.47 16.56 -2.16
CA GLY A 224 -17.20 16.52 -0.91
C GLY A 224 -17.72 17.88 -0.49
N ASP A 225 -16.86 18.78 -0.07
CA ASP A 225 -17.19 20.08 0.48
C ASP A 225 -16.92 21.27 -0.46
N PHE A 226 -16.41 21.01 -1.66
CA PHE A 226 -16.08 22.04 -2.67
C PHE A 226 -15.06 23.09 -2.19
N SER A 227 -14.19 22.73 -1.26
CA SER A 227 -13.15 23.64 -0.73
C SER A 227 -11.97 23.84 -1.69
N THR A 228 -11.80 22.95 -2.66
CA THR A 228 -10.83 23.06 -3.75
C THR A 228 -11.51 22.91 -5.12
N THR A 229 -10.76 23.09 -6.21
CA THR A 229 -11.24 23.05 -7.58
C THR A 229 -10.94 21.73 -8.28
N MET A 230 -11.60 21.47 -9.42
CA MET A 230 -11.24 20.35 -10.30
C MET A 230 -9.84 20.51 -10.89
N ALA A 231 -9.38 21.76 -11.08
CA ALA A 231 -8.00 22.03 -11.47
C ALA A 231 -7.00 21.62 -10.39
N ASP A 232 -7.31 21.85 -9.10
CA ASP A 232 -6.46 21.38 -7.97
C ASP A 232 -6.40 19.86 -7.93
N PHE A 233 -7.53 19.17 -8.17
CA PHE A 233 -7.57 17.72 -8.26
C PHE A 233 -6.73 17.20 -9.45
N GLY A 234 -6.83 17.83 -10.62
CA GLY A 234 -5.99 17.52 -11.77
C GLY A 234 -4.49 17.70 -11.46
N ASN A 235 -4.12 18.78 -10.76
CA ASN A 235 -2.75 18.99 -10.30
C ASN A 235 -2.29 17.90 -9.34
N MET A 236 -3.17 17.41 -8.45
CA MET A 236 -2.86 16.28 -7.56
C MET A 236 -2.54 15.02 -8.37
N LEU A 237 -3.33 14.70 -9.39
CA LEU A 237 -3.05 13.53 -10.25
C LEU A 237 -1.67 13.66 -10.94
N GLN A 238 -1.28 14.86 -11.36
CA GLN A 238 0.02 15.08 -12.02
C GLN A 238 1.19 14.95 -11.05
N TYR A 239 1.20 15.70 -9.92
CA TYR A 239 2.37 15.63 -9.04
C TYR A 239 2.51 14.25 -8.35
N THR A 240 1.42 13.52 -8.11
CA THR A 240 1.51 12.17 -7.57
C THR A 240 2.01 11.15 -8.59
N GLN A 241 1.77 11.37 -9.89
CA GLN A 241 2.39 10.59 -10.95
C GLN A 241 3.92 10.80 -11.00
N ASP A 242 4.38 12.03 -10.72
CA ASP A 242 5.81 12.34 -10.71
C ASP A 242 6.49 11.89 -9.40
N ASP A 243 5.76 11.95 -8.26
CA ASP A 243 6.31 11.65 -6.94
C ASP A 243 6.36 10.14 -6.63
N TYR A 244 5.33 9.36 -7.07
CA TYR A 244 5.21 7.95 -6.69
C TYR A 244 6.00 7.04 -7.63
N ASP A 245 6.85 6.17 -7.07
CA ASP A 245 7.55 5.14 -7.86
C ASP A 245 6.57 4.09 -8.44
N TYR A 246 5.41 3.88 -7.79
CA TYR A 246 4.40 2.87 -8.15
C TYR A 246 2.98 3.44 -8.08
N GLU A 247 2.70 4.52 -8.81
CA GLU A 247 1.45 5.29 -8.74
C GLU A 247 0.20 4.44 -9.08
N ASN A 248 0.36 3.45 -9.96
CA ASN A 248 -0.73 2.56 -10.34
C ASN A 248 -0.97 1.42 -9.33
N GLN A 249 -0.13 1.29 -8.30
CA GLN A 249 -0.31 0.33 -7.19
C GLN A 249 -0.83 0.99 -5.91
N ALA A 250 -0.88 2.32 -5.83
CA ALA A 250 -1.45 3.02 -4.69
C ALA A 250 -2.95 2.72 -4.58
N VAL A 251 -3.43 2.41 -3.37
CA VAL A 251 -4.82 2.02 -3.14
C VAL A 251 -5.67 3.26 -2.89
N THR A 252 -6.40 3.71 -3.91
CA THR A 252 -7.22 4.94 -3.89
C THR A 252 -8.60 4.70 -3.30
N PHE A 253 -9.19 5.69 -2.62
CA PHE A 253 -10.50 5.57 -2.00
C PHE A 253 -11.18 6.94 -1.80
N LEU A 254 -12.51 6.94 -1.64
CA LEU A 254 -13.31 8.13 -1.27
C LEU A 254 -13.59 8.18 0.23
N ASP A 255 -13.76 7.03 0.86
CA ASP A 255 -13.95 6.85 2.29
C ASP A 255 -13.50 5.45 2.73
N ASN A 256 -13.35 5.27 4.04
CA ASN A 256 -13.08 4.00 4.68
C ASN A 256 -13.68 3.98 6.10
N HIS A 257 -13.33 2.97 6.90
CA HIS A 257 -13.86 2.79 8.26
C HIS A 257 -13.29 3.78 9.31
N ASP A 258 -12.25 4.54 9.00
CA ASP A 258 -11.57 5.47 9.91
C ASP A 258 -11.78 6.94 9.55
N VAL A 259 -12.55 7.20 8.50
CA VAL A 259 -12.89 8.56 8.08
C VAL A 259 -14.39 8.73 7.89
N THR A 260 -14.83 9.97 7.88
CA THR A 260 -16.24 10.31 7.58
C THR A 260 -16.67 9.71 6.23
N ARG A 261 -17.82 9.03 6.20
CA ARG A 261 -18.43 8.54 4.95
C ARG A 261 -18.58 9.67 3.93
N PHE A 262 -18.20 9.40 2.71
CA PHE A 262 -18.32 10.36 1.62
C PHE A 262 -19.78 10.82 1.41
N GLY A 263 -20.75 9.94 1.53
CA GLY A 263 -22.18 10.24 1.48
C GLY A 263 -22.69 11.17 2.59
N TYR A 264 -21.96 11.34 3.70
CA TYR A 264 -22.30 12.35 4.71
C TYR A 264 -21.94 13.76 4.23
N THR A 265 -20.78 13.91 3.62
CA THR A 265 -20.28 15.19 3.11
C THR A 265 -20.98 15.56 1.80
N GLN A 266 -21.10 14.62 0.86
CA GLN A 266 -21.71 14.85 -0.44
C GLN A 266 -23.14 14.28 -0.53
N ARG A 267 -24.12 15.17 -0.51
CA ARG A 267 -25.56 14.81 -0.57
C ARG A 267 -26.13 14.79 -1.98
N SER A 268 -25.48 15.42 -2.95
CA SER A 268 -25.88 15.36 -4.35
C SER A 268 -25.46 14.02 -4.95
N GLN A 269 -26.39 13.17 -5.33
CA GLN A 269 -26.07 11.91 -6.03
C GLN A 269 -25.35 12.14 -7.35
N LYS A 270 -25.61 13.24 -8.05
CA LYS A 270 -24.89 13.59 -9.28
C LYS A 270 -23.41 13.78 -9.02
N THR A 271 -23.05 14.63 -8.05
CA THR A 271 -21.65 14.86 -7.67
C THR A 271 -21.01 13.62 -7.03
N TYR A 272 -21.79 12.83 -6.26
CA TYR A 272 -21.34 11.56 -5.70
C TYR A 272 -20.93 10.57 -6.81
N ASN A 273 -21.79 10.42 -7.84
CA ASN A 273 -21.51 9.55 -8.98
C ASN A 273 -20.32 10.05 -9.80
N ALA A 274 -20.16 11.38 -9.95
CA ALA A 274 -18.98 11.95 -10.59
C ALA A 274 -17.68 11.63 -9.82
N ALA A 275 -17.69 11.73 -8.48
CA ALA A 275 -16.57 11.35 -7.63
C ALA A 275 -16.26 9.85 -7.73
N LEU A 276 -17.30 8.99 -7.72
CA LEU A 276 -17.15 7.55 -7.86
C LEU A 276 -16.60 7.15 -9.23
N ALA A 277 -17.09 7.80 -10.31
CA ALA A 277 -16.53 7.62 -11.65
C ALA A 277 -15.05 8.05 -11.69
N THR A 278 -14.71 9.17 -11.05
CA THR A 278 -13.32 9.65 -10.95
C THR A 278 -12.43 8.65 -10.24
N LEU A 279 -12.87 8.09 -9.09
CA LEU A 279 -12.14 7.03 -8.37
C LEU A 279 -11.84 5.83 -9.28
N LEU A 280 -12.85 5.37 -10.02
CA LEU A 280 -12.76 4.16 -10.84
C LEU A 280 -12.01 4.35 -12.17
N THR A 281 -11.82 5.59 -12.62
CA THR A 281 -11.14 5.91 -13.89
C THR A 281 -9.76 6.57 -13.70
N SER A 282 -9.40 6.94 -12.47
CA SER A 282 -8.08 7.46 -12.14
C SER A 282 -7.03 6.36 -11.99
N ARG A 283 -5.77 6.76 -11.82
CA ARG A 283 -4.65 5.89 -11.45
C ARG A 283 -4.91 5.14 -10.14
N GLY A 284 -4.14 4.10 -9.88
CA GLY A 284 -4.18 3.32 -8.65
C GLY A 284 -5.21 2.20 -8.66
N VAL A 285 -5.32 1.52 -7.53
CA VAL A 285 -6.25 0.41 -7.29
C VAL A 285 -7.44 0.94 -6.49
N PRO A 286 -8.63 1.08 -7.08
CA PRO A 286 -9.77 1.66 -6.39
C PRO A 286 -10.28 0.73 -5.29
N ASN A 287 -10.40 1.25 -4.08
CA ASN A 287 -11.00 0.61 -2.92
C ASN A 287 -12.36 1.26 -2.64
N ILE A 288 -13.42 0.44 -2.64
CA ILE A 288 -14.79 0.88 -2.40
C ILE A 288 -15.23 0.35 -1.04
N TYR A 289 -15.54 1.26 -0.13
CA TYR A 289 -16.04 0.90 1.19
C TYR A 289 -17.48 0.36 1.07
N TYR A 290 -17.80 -0.75 1.73
CA TYR A 290 -19.10 -1.39 1.68
C TYR A 290 -20.24 -0.39 1.98
N GLY A 291 -21.35 -0.49 1.22
CA GLY A 291 -22.47 0.43 1.33
C GLY A 291 -22.38 1.67 0.44
N THR A 292 -21.22 1.94 -0.21
CA THR A 292 -21.07 3.00 -1.22
C THR A 292 -22.07 2.78 -2.38
N GLU A 293 -22.24 1.55 -2.81
CA GLU A 293 -23.17 1.12 -3.85
C GLU A 293 -24.64 1.35 -3.48
N GLN A 294 -24.93 1.55 -2.19
CA GLN A 294 -26.26 1.83 -1.64
C GLN A 294 -26.44 3.30 -1.24
N TYR A 295 -25.45 4.17 -1.50
CA TYR A 295 -25.43 5.55 -1.05
C TYR A 295 -25.63 5.69 0.47
N VAL A 296 -24.99 4.85 1.26
CA VAL A 296 -25.11 4.88 2.72
C VAL A 296 -24.74 6.25 3.26
N VAL A 297 -25.65 6.81 4.05
CA VAL A 297 -25.46 8.08 4.75
C VAL A 297 -25.50 7.80 6.25
N PRO A 298 -24.40 8.01 6.99
CA PRO A 298 -24.39 7.80 8.44
C PRO A 298 -25.23 8.84 9.17
N ALA A 299 -25.55 8.55 10.43
CA ALA A 299 -26.36 9.43 11.28
C ALA A 299 -25.67 10.77 11.59
N ASP A 300 -24.36 10.74 11.70
CA ASP A 300 -23.50 11.91 11.94
C ASP A 300 -22.18 11.80 11.16
N GLY A 301 -21.28 12.77 11.32
CA GLY A 301 -19.99 12.79 10.63
C GLY A 301 -18.89 11.93 11.27
N SER A 302 -19.22 11.12 12.29
CA SER A 302 -18.21 10.22 12.88
C SER A 302 -17.95 9.01 12.02
N ASP A 303 -16.73 8.48 12.06
CA ASP A 303 -16.35 7.22 11.45
C ASP A 303 -17.19 6.05 12.00
N VAL A 304 -17.44 6.04 13.33
CA VAL A 304 -18.24 4.99 14.00
C VAL A 304 -19.64 4.89 13.44
N SER A 305 -20.32 6.02 13.19
CA SER A 305 -21.67 6.01 12.59
C SER A 305 -21.66 5.54 11.13
N GLY A 306 -20.51 5.60 10.48
CA GLY A 306 -20.29 5.10 9.11
C GLY A 306 -20.21 3.57 9.01
N ARG A 307 -19.97 2.87 10.12
CA ARG A 307 -19.84 1.41 10.22
C ARG A 307 -21.21 0.76 10.41
N ILE A 308 -22.04 0.81 9.39
CA ILE A 308 -23.42 0.32 9.43
C ILE A 308 -23.47 -1.22 9.39
N PHE A 309 -24.59 -1.78 9.80
CA PHE A 309 -24.91 -3.20 9.65
C PHE A 309 -25.76 -3.42 8.40
N MET A 310 -25.12 -3.82 7.29
CA MET A 310 -25.71 -3.88 5.96
C MET A 310 -27.04 -4.66 5.90
N GLN A 311 -27.16 -5.76 6.65
CA GLN A 311 -28.37 -6.59 6.64
C GLN A 311 -29.62 -5.87 7.16
N THR A 312 -29.45 -4.89 8.04
CA THR A 312 -30.58 -4.11 8.61
C THR A 312 -30.68 -2.71 8.02
N ASP A 313 -29.56 -2.14 7.59
CA ASP A 313 -29.44 -0.73 7.26
C ASP A 313 -29.33 -0.48 5.73
N SER A 314 -29.41 -1.57 4.93
CA SER A 314 -29.36 -1.52 3.48
C SER A 314 -30.47 -2.37 2.85
N SER A 315 -30.92 -1.97 1.68
CA SER A 315 -31.87 -2.72 0.85
C SER A 315 -31.21 -3.73 -0.08
N PHE A 316 -29.88 -3.71 -0.21
CA PHE A 316 -29.12 -4.42 -1.25
C PHE A 316 -29.68 -4.20 -2.65
N ASP A 317 -30.02 -2.95 -2.96
CA ASP A 317 -30.63 -2.56 -4.24
C ASP A 317 -29.58 -2.59 -5.36
N THR A 318 -29.76 -3.47 -6.31
CA THR A 318 -28.89 -3.59 -7.50
C THR A 318 -29.26 -2.60 -8.61
N ASP A 319 -30.32 -1.82 -8.43
CA ASP A 319 -30.77 -0.82 -9.39
C ASP A 319 -30.22 0.59 -9.14
N THR A 320 -29.51 0.81 -8.03
CA THR A 320 -28.87 2.10 -7.78
C THR A 320 -27.88 2.44 -8.90
N THR A 321 -27.75 3.72 -9.22
CA THR A 321 -26.74 4.19 -10.21
C THR A 321 -25.32 3.86 -9.74
N ALA A 322 -25.02 3.98 -8.44
CA ALA A 322 -23.70 3.66 -7.90
C ALA A 322 -23.36 2.16 -8.09
N TYR A 323 -24.28 1.24 -7.81
CA TYR A 323 -24.07 -0.19 -8.04
C TYR A 323 -23.73 -0.50 -9.50
N LYS A 324 -24.55 0.03 -10.44
CA LYS A 324 -24.35 -0.16 -11.87
C LYS A 324 -23.07 0.48 -12.38
N LEU A 325 -22.73 1.66 -11.87
CA LEU A 325 -21.51 2.40 -12.22
C LEU A 325 -20.25 1.65 -11.81
N ILE A 326 -20.23 1.12 -10.58
CA ILE A 326 -19.13 0.29 -10.08
C ILE A 326 -18.92 -0.94 -11.00
N GLY A 327 -20.00 -1.66 -11.30
CA GLY A 327 -19.93 -2.82 -12.19
C GLY A 327 -19.41 -2.47 -13.58
N LYS A 328 -19.94 -1.39 -14.18
CA LYS A 328 -19.58 -0.98 -15.55
C LYS A 328 -18.12 -0.48 -15.63
N LEU A 329 -17.65 0.29 -14.65
CA LEU A 329 -16.26 0.78 -14.64
C LEU A 329 -15.25 -0.30 -14.19
N SER A 330 -15.67 -1.28 -13.39
CA SER A 330 -14.86 -2.48 -13.14
C SER A 330 -14.66 -3.31 -14.42
N GLU A 331 -15.69 -3.42 -15.27
CA GLU A 331 -15.58 -4.03 -16.60
C GLU A 331 -14.55 -3.27 -17.48
N LEU A 332 -14.61 -1.93 -17.51
CA LEU A 332 -13.66 -1.11 -18.26
C LEU A 332 -12.21 -1.34 -17.81
N ARG A 333 -11.97 -1.43 -16.50
CA ARG A 333 -10.64 -1.70 -15.94
C ARG A 333 -10.09 -3.09 -16.29
N GLN A 334 -10.93 -4.03 -16.67
CA GLN A 334 -10.54 -5.36 -17.14
C GLN A 334 -10.34 -5.42 -18.66
N GLN A 335 -10.92 -4.49 -19.40
CA GLN A 335 -10.92 -4.48 -20.86
C GLN A 335 -9.87 -3.56 -21.48
N ASN A 336 -9.45 -2.51 -20.78
CA ASN A 336 -8.55 -1.50 -21.34
C ASN A 336 -7.44 -1.15 -20.35
N ASP A 337 -6.22 -1.48 -20.72
CA ASP A 337 -5.03 -1.37 -19.87
C ASP A 337 -4.63 0.09 -19.58
N ALA A 338 -5.06 1.05 -20.39
CA ALA A 338 -4.83 2.46 -20.11
C ALA A 338 -5.42 2.91 -18.76
N ILE A 339 -6.55 2.35 -18.33
CA ILE A 339 -7.12 2.67 -17.01
C ILE A 339 -6.31 2.08 -15.86
N ALA A 340 -5.84 0.85 -16.02
CA ALA A 340 -5.13 0.14 -14.96
C ALA A 340 -3.66 0.59 -14.84
N TYR A 341 -2.97 0.80 -15.98
CA TYR A 341 -1.53 0.97 -16.03
C TYR A 341 -1.06 2.26 -16.67
N GLY A 342 -1.96 3.02 -17.31
CA GLY A 342 -1.62 4.19 -18.09
C GLY A 342 -1.11 5.37 -17.26
N THR A 343 -0.42 6.27 -17.92
CA THR A 343 -0.10 7.61 -17.42
C THR A 343 -1.28 8.55 -17.58
N THR A 344 -1.37 9.57 -16.73
CA THR A 344 -2.45 10.58 -16.75
C THR A 344 -1.95 11.85 -17.42
N THR A 345 -2.72 12.40 -18.36
CA THR A 345 -2.51 13.73 -18.92
C THR A 345 -3.76 14.58 -18.74
N ILE A 346 -3.63 15.76 -18.14
CA ILE A 346 -4.75 16.70 -18.02
C ILE A 346 -4.92 17.43 -19.35
N ARG A 347 -6.09 17.26 -19.97
CA ARG A 347 -6.45 17.85 -21.26
C ARG A 347 -7.19 19.18 -21.12
N TYR A 348 -7.97 19.31 -20.05
CA TYR A 348 -8.66 20.55 -19.69
C TYR A 348 -8.98 20.56 -18.20
N SER A 349 -8.90 21.71 -17.55
CA SER A 349 -9.40 21.88 -16.19
C SER A 349 -9.84 23.31 -15.91
N ASN A 350 -10.83 23.45 -15.05
CA ASN A 350 -11.24 24.71 -14.43
C ASN A 350 -11.75 24.43 -13.00
N ASP A 351 -12.50 25.35 -12.41
CA ASP A 351 -13.02 25.16 -11.05
C ASP A 351 -13.94 23.92 -10.93
N ASP A 352 -14.70 23.59 -11.98
CA ASP A 352 -15.80 22.65 -11.92
C ASP A 352 -15.66 21.44 -12.87
N VAL A 353 -14.85 21.57 -13.93
CA VAL A 353 -14.67 20.55 -14.97
C VAL A 353 -13.23 20.09 -15.00
N LEU A 354 -13.06 18.77 -15.14
CA LEU A 354 -11.79 18.14 -15.43
C LEU A 354 -11.94 17.20 -16.62
N ILE A 355 -11.06 17.34 -17.61
CA ILE A 355 -10.91 16.35 -18.68
C ILE A 355 -9.49 15.85 -18.63
N TYR A 356 -9.33 14.55 -18.44
CA TYR A 356 -8.03 13.90 -18.43
C TYR A 356 -8.04 12.68 -19.34
N GLU A 357 -6.87 12.30 -19.76
CA GLU A 357 -6.63 11.15 -20.61
C GLU A 357 -5.70 10.17 -19.89
N ARG A 358 -6.04 8.90 -19.95
CA ARG A 358 -5.18 7.80 -19.55
C ARG A 358 -4.60 7.14 -20.80
N LYS A 359 -3.31 6.86 -20.82
CA LYS A 359 -2.64 6.22 -21.95
C LYS A 359 -1.68 5.16 -21.49
N PHE A 360 -1.83 3.96 -22.07
CA PHE A 360 -0.89 2.86 -21.94
C PHE A 360 -0.61 2.32 -23.35
N TYR A 361 0.61 2.45 -23.84
CA TYR A 361 0.98 2.18 -25.23
C TYR A 361 0.02 2.80 -26.26
N ASP A 362 -0.73 1.99 -26.99
CA ASP A 362 -1.71 2.45 -27.97
C ASP A 362 -3.13 2.54 -27.41
N ASP A 363 -3.37 2.06 -26.21
CA ASP A 363 -4.63 2.21 -25.49
C ASP A 363 -4.82 3.62 -24.96
N VAL A 364 -6.00 4.16 -25.19
CA VAL A 364 -6.35 5.53 -24.77
C VAL A 364 -7.76 5.58 -24.18
N ILE A 365 -7.90 6.22 -23.04
CA ILE A 365 -9.20 6.56 -22.47
C ILE A 365 -9.24 8.05 -22.16
N LEU A 366 -10.23 8.74 -22.73
CA LEU A 366 -10.55 10.12 -22.42
C LEU A 366 -11.73 10.17 -21.46
N VAL A 367 -11.59 10.90 -20.35
CA VAL A 367 -12.60 11.05 -19.30
C VAL A 367 -12.90 12.53 -19.12
N ALA A 368 -14.17 12.91 -19.20
CA ALA A 368 -14.63 14.28 -18.98
C ALA A 368 -15.64 14.30 -17.83
N ILE A 369 -15.44 15.16 -16.84
CA ILE A 369 -16.19 15.17 -15.58
C ILE A 369 -16.62 16.60 -15.26
N ASN A 370 -17.91 16.81 -15.02
CA ASN A 370 -18.48 18.00 -14.43
C ASN A 370 -18.98 17.70 -13.01
N ARG A 371 -18.33 18.24 -11.98
CA ARG A 371 -18.72 18.00 -10.58
C ARG A 371 -19.96 18.79 -10.14
N GLN A 372 -20.29 19.88 -10.84
CA GLN A 372 -21.43 20.74 -10.46
C GLN A 372 -22.76 20.06 -10.79
N PRO A 373 -23.71 19.96 -9.85
CA PRO A 373 -24.95 19.24 -10.11
C PRO A 373 -25.93 19.96 -11.03
N ASP A 374 -25.82 21.29 -11.13
CA ASP A 374 -26.84 22.16 -11.76
C ASP A 374 -26.31 23.13 -12.82
N LYS A 375 -25.04 23.01 -13.22
CA LYS A 375 -24.41 23.93 -14.19
C LYS A 375 -23.79 23.14 -15.34
N ALA A 376 -24.10 23.53 -16.56
CA ALA A 376 -23.53 22.96 -17.77
C ALA A 376 -22.30 23.72 -18.24
N TYR A 377 -21.41 23.02 -18.94
CA TYR A 377 -20.22 23.56 -19.58
C TYR A 377 -20.06 23.02 -20.98
N THR A 378 -19.57 23.84 -21.90
CA THR A 378 -19.17 23.42 -23.25
C THR A 378 -17.69 23.74 -23.43
N ILE A 379 -16.90 22.74 -23.79
CA ILE A 379 -15.46 22.81 -24.01
C ILE A 379 -15.18 22.45 -25.45
N ASP A 380 -14.54 23.37 -26.19
CA ASP A 380 -14.26 23.22 -27.61
C ASP A 380 -12.85 22.70 -27.84
N ASN A 381 -12.68 21.82 -28.82
CA ASN A 381 -11.40 21.40 -29.37
C ASN A 381 -10.45 20.83 -28.29
N VAL A 382 -10.92 19.90 -27.47
CA VAL A 382 -10.09 19.21 -26.47
C VAL A 382 -9.06 18.35 -27.21
N GLU A 383 -7.78 18.55 -26.92
CA GLU A 383 -6.70 17.72 -27.44
C GLU A 383 -6.83 16.29 -26.90
N THR A 384 -6.59 15.28 -27.74
CA THR A 384 -6.66 13.87 -27.37
C THR A 384 -5.74 13.00 -28.25
N LEU A 385 -5.27 11.90 -27.70
CA LEU A 385 -4.55 10.84 -28.44
C LEU A 385 -5.49 9.78 -29.00
N LEU A 386 -6.80 9.88 -28.75
CA LEU A 386 -7.78 9.04 -29.44
C LEU A 386 -7.59 9.19 -30.95
N PRO A 387 -7.53 8.10 -31.74
CA PRO A 387 -7.53 8.16 -33.20
C PRO A 387 -8.71 8.97 -33.76
N GLU A 388 -8.59 9.47 -35.00
CA GLU A 388 -9.70 10.09 -35.71
C GLU A 388 -10.88 9.12 -35.82
N GLY A 389 -12.10 9.54 -35.45
CA GLY A 389 -13.29 8.69 -35.49
C GLY A 389 -14.44 9.16 -34.62
N GLU A 390 -15.47 8.33 -34.59
CA GLU A 390 -16.64 8.51 -33.74
C GLU A 390 -16.52 7.60 -32.53
N TYR A 391 -16.75 8.14 -31.33
CA TYR A 391 -16.65 7.41 -30.06
C TYR A 391 -17.96 7.46 -29.31
N VAL A 392 -18.44 6.30 -28.90
CA VAL A 392 -19.64 6.13 -28.08
C VAL A 392 -19.23 6.28 -26.61
N ASP A 393 -20.07 6.99 -25.83
CA ASP A 393 -19.88 7.01 -24.38
C ASP A 393 -19.92 5.60 -23.80
N PHE A 394 -18.87 5.19 -23.10
CA PHE A 394 -18.74 3.85 -22.53
C PHE A 394 -19.84 3.54 -21.49
N LEU A 395 -20.30 4.56 -20.76
CA LEU A 395 -21.38 4.42 -19.80
C LEU A 395 -22.76 4.33 -20.47
N GLY A 396 -22.85 4.55 -21.80
CA GLY A 396 -24.11 4.51 -22.56
C GLY A 396 -25.13 5.52 -22.09
N GLY A 397 -24.70 6.70 -21.68
CA GLY A 397 -25.56 7.76 -21.16
C GLY A 397 -26.01 7.58 -19.69
N MET A 398 -25.46 6.61 -18.94
CA MET A 398 -25.82 6.39 -17.52
C MET A 398 -25.61 7.64 -16.66
N LEU A 399 -24.56 8.41 -16.94
CA LEU A 399 -24.26 9.71 -16.33
C LEU A 399 -24.40 10.85 -17.36
N ASN A 400 -25.32 10.71 -18.31
CA ASN A 400 -25.68 11.61 -19.41
C ASN A 400 -24.57 11.83 -20.45
N GLY A 401 -23.42 11.15 -20.40
CA GLY A 401 -22.35 11.25 -21.37
C GLY A 401 -22.85 11.06 -22.81
N GLU A 402 -22.41 11.92 -23.72
CA GLU A 402 -22.76 11.89 -25.15
C GLU A 402 -21.65 11.24 -25.97
N ASN A 403 -21.95 10.85 -27.19
CA ASN A 403 -20.95 10.42 -28.17
C ASN A 403 -20.15 11.62 -28.66
N ILE A 404 -18.88 11.40 -28.97
CA ILE A 404 -18.00 12.46 -29.50
C ILE A 404 -17.39 12.10 -30.85
N SER A 405 -17.09 13.09 -31.65
CA SER A 405 -16.27 12.98 -32.85
C SER A 405 -14.87 13.50 -32.58
N VAL A 406 -13.86 12.77 -33.03
CA VAL A 406 -12.43 13.15 -32.98
C VAL A 406 -11.94 13.42 -34.39
N TYR A 407 -11.31 14.55 -34.59
CA TYR A 407 -10.81 15.02 -35.88
C TYR A 407 -9.29 15.05 -35.92
N ALA A 408 -8.73 14.64 -37.06
CA ALA A 408 -7.31 14.78 -37.30
C ALA A 408 -6.89 16.27 -37.30
N SER A 409 -5.80 16.56 -36.62
CA SER A 409 -5.20 17.88 -36.55
C SER A 409 -3.69 17.80 -36.80
N THR A 410 -3.06 18.94 -37.09
CA THR A 410 -1.60 19.02 -37.29
C THR A 410 -0.92 18.90 -35.92
N GLY A 411 -0.54 17.65 -35.55
CA GLY A 411 0.15 17.33 -34.30
C GLY A 411 -0.66 16.39 -33.43
N ILE A 412 -1.61 16.88 -32.64
CA ILE A 412 -2.49 16.07 -31.79
C ILE A 412 -3.94 16.22 -32.24
N ASN A 413 -4.72 15.15 -32.22
CA ASN A 413 -6.13 15.16 -32.60
C ASN A 413 -6.95 16.02 -31.62
N THR A 414 -8.11 16.51 -32.09
CA THR A 414 -9.01 17.30 -31.25
C THR A 414 -10.45 16.79 -31.35
N THR A 415 -11.18 16.88 -30.25
CA THR A 415 -12.61 16.55 -30.26
C THR A 415 -13.44 17.66 -30.91
N ALA A 416 -14.67 17.33 -31.33
CA ALA A 416 -15.74 18.32 -31.39
C ALA A 416 -15.96 18.96 -30.02
N SER A 417 -16.88 19.95 -29.96
CA SER A 417 -17.29 20.51 -28.66
C SER A 417 -17.86 19.40 -27.77
N ILE A 418 -17.34 19.30 -26.54
CA ILE A 418 -17.88 18.42 -25.49
C ILE A 418 -18.78 19.29 -24.62
N THR A 419 -20.07 18.95 -24.54
CA THR A 419 -21.00 19.58 -23.61
C THR A 419 -21.20 18.63 -22.44
N LEU A 420 -21.07 19.14 -21.22
CA LEU A 420 -21.25 18.41 -19.97
C LEU A 420 -22.33 19.09 -19.15
N ASP A 421 -23.47 18.45 -19.03
CA ASP A 421 -24.55 18.88 -18.13
C ASP A 421 -24.15 18.71 -16.66
N GLY A 422 -25.00 19.17 -15.77
CA GLY A 422 -24.70 19.10 -14.31
C GLY A 422 -24.55 17.68 -13.80
N GLY A 423 -23.35 17.34 -13.27
CA GLY A 423 -22.97 16.03 -12.76
C GLY A 423 -22.68 14.99 -13.84
N GLU A 424 -22.53 15.43 -15.07
CA GLU A 424 -22.26 14.54 -16.20
C GLU A 424 -20.84 14.03 -16.20
N VAL A 425 -20.69 12.77 -16.61
CA VAL A 425 -19.42 12.10 -16.90
C VAL A 425 -19.52 11.41 -18.26
N GLY A 426 -18.59 11.75 -19.15
CA GLY A 426 -18.38 11.07 -20.43
C GLY A 426 -17.06 10.30 -20.43
N ILE A 427 -17.07 9.08 -20.99
CA ILE A 427 -15.89 8.21 -21.07
C ILE A 427 -15.79 7.61 -22.47
N TRP A 428 -14.69 7.83 -23.14
CA TRP A 428 -14.44 7.35 -24.49
C TRP A 428 -13.13 6.59 -24.55
N GLN A 429 -13.13 5.44 -25.21
CA GLN A 429 -11.98 4.55 -25.23
C GLN A 429 -11.56 4.15 -26.64
N TYR A 430 -10.29 3.94 -26.80
CA TYR A 430 -9.67 3.19 -27.88
C TYR A 430 -8.83 2.08 -27.25
N ASP A 431 -9.10 0.85 -27.65
CA ASP A 431 -8.45 -0.38 -27.20
C ASP A 431 -7.73 -0.97 -28.41
N ALA A 432 -6.42 -1.06 -28.34
CA ALA A 432 -5.55 -1.53 -29.41
C ALA A 432 -5.03 -2.93 -29.06
N ALA A 433 -4.98 -3.80 -30.04
CA ALA A 433 -4.29 -5.09 -29.84
C ALA A 433 -2.79 -4.85 -29.65
N ALA A 434 -2.19 -5.41 -28.59
CA ALA A 434 -0.76 -5.32 -28.34
C ALA A 434 0.06 -5.94 -29.49
N ASN A 435 1.01 -5.19 -30.02
CA ASN A 435 1.94 -5.63 -31.07
C ASN A 435 3.23 -6.24 -30.50
N ALA A 436 3.49 -6.06 -29.22
CA ALA A 436 4.64 -6.54 -28.46
C ALA A 436 4.16 -6.88 -27.03
N PRO A 437 4.93 -7.61 -26.23
CA PRO A 437 4.62 -7.74 -24.82
C PRO A 437 4.73 -6.37 -24.11
N GLU A 438 3.80 -6.07 -23.25
CA GLU A 438 3.70 -4.79 -22.54
C GLU A 438 3.52 -5.06 -21.04
N ILE A 439 4.46 -4.56 -20.21
CA ILE A 439 4.40 -4.71 -18.75
C ILE A 439 3.65 -3.52 -18.15
N GLY A 440 2.52 -3.80 -17.54
CA GLY A 440 1.73 -2.80 -16.82
C GLY A 440 2.06 -2.74 -15.34
N ASN A 441 2.21 -3.89 -14.69
CA ASN A 441 2.46 -3.98 -13.27
C ASN A 441 3.26 -5.23 -12.88
N VAL A 442 3.93 -5.19 -11.72
CA VAL A 442 4.67 -6.33 -11.16
C VAL A 442 4.38 -6.45 -9.66
N VAL A 443 3.98 -7.63 -9.23
CA VAL A 443 3.73 -7.99 -7.82
C VAL A 443 4.57 -9.21 -7.46
N SER A 444 5.42 -9.12 -6.52
CA SER A 444 5.88 -7.99 -5.70
C SER A 444 6.87 -7.10 -6.47
N THR A 445 7.17 -5.90 -5.95
CA THR A 445 8.18 -4.99 -6.53
C THR A 445 9.60 -5.26 -6.05
N MET A 446 9.75 -6.17 -5.07
CA MET A 446 11.03 -6.65 -4.57
C MET A 446 10.91 -8.09 -4.07
N GLY A 447 12.03 -8.81 -4.03
CA GLY A 447 12.11 -10.15 -3.49
C GLY A 447 13.49 -10.77 -3.71
N ARG A 448 13.76 -11.84 -2.99
CA ARG A 448 15.01 -12.61 -3.09
C ARG A 448 14.90 -13.74 -4.12
N ALA A 449 16.02 -14.35 -4.44
CA ALA A 449 16.09 -15.54 -5.29
C ALA A 449 15.04 -16.60 -4.89
N GLY A 450 14.33 -17.13 -5.86
CA GLY A 450 13.26 -18.12 -5.69
C GLY A 450 11.89 -17.54 -5.29
N ASN A 451 11.77 -16.26 -4.96
CA ASN A 451 10.44 -15.66 -4.75
C ASN A 451 9.63 -15.65 -6.04
N ARG A 452 8.34 -15.96 -5.92
CA ARG A 452 7.39 -15.89 -7.03
C ARG A 452 7.10 -14.42 -7.38
N VAL A 453 6.98 -14.12 -8.66
CA VAL A 453 6.69 -12.78 -9.18
C VAL A 453 5.56 -12.88 -10.19
N TYR A 454 4.56 -12.01 -10.04
CA TYR A 454 3.48 -11.87 -11.01
C TYR A 454 3.72 -10.62 -11.85
N ILE A 455 3.71 -10.79 -13.18
CA ILE A 455 3.82 -9.69 -14.14
C ILE A 455 2.47 -9.57 -14.84
N TYR A 456 1.87 -8.41 -14.79
CA TYR A 456 0.58 -8.09 -15.41
C TYR A 456 0.78 -7.12 -16.57
N GLY A 457 -0.04 -7.24 -17.61
CA GLY A 457 0.03 -6.38 -18.80
C GLY A 457 -0.71 -6.98 -19.98
N ASP A 458 -0.30 -6.67 -21.20
CA ASP A 458 -0.89 -7.23 -22.42
C ASP A 458 0.15 -7.88 -23.33
N GLY A 459 -0.32 -8.75 -24.24
CA GLY A 459 0.51 -9.48 -25.20
C GLY A 459 1.47 -10.49 -24.58
N LEU A 460 1.23 -10.93 -23.32
CA LEU A 460 2.12 -11.76 -22.52
C LEU A 460 1.99 -13.28 -22.80
N ASP A 461 1.12 -13.70 -23.70
CA ASP A 461 0.91 -15.11 -24.07
C ASP A 461 1.97 -15.66 -25.03
N GLY A 462 1.93 -16.99 -25.23
CA GLY A 462 2.74 -17.69 -26.21
C GLY A 462 4.15 -18.01 -25.72
N ASN A 463 5.12 -18.05 -26.66
CA ASN A 463 6.52 -18.35 -26.30
C ASN A 463 7.25 -17.07 -25.94
N ILE A 464 7.44 -16.87 -24.65
CA ILE A 464 8.09 -15.69 -24.08
C ILE A 464 9.33 -16.07 -23.27
N SER A 465 10.23 -15.10 -23.05
CA SER A 465 11.27 -15.15 -22.02
C SER A 465 11.21 -13.92 -21.13
N VAL A 466 11.55 -14.10 -19.85
CA VAL A 466 11.59 -13.03 -18.84
C VAL A 466 13.02 -12.87 -18.36
N LYS A 467 13.49 -11.64 -18.20
CA LYS A 467 14.79 -11.33 -17.62
C LYS A 467 14.68 -10.37 -16.45
N PHE A 468 15.57 -10.56 -15.47
CA PHE A 468 15.88 -9.61 -14.40
C PHE A 468 17.29 -9.06 -14.68
N GLY A 469 17.39 -7.86 -15.21
CA GLY A 469 18.59 -7.34 -15.83
C GLY A 469 19.03 -8.24 -16.99
N GLU A 470 20.24 -8.81 -16.88
CA GLU A 470 20.75 -9.76 -17.90
C GLU A 470 20.42 -11.23 -17.58
N THR A 471 19.82 -11.52 -16.42
CA THR A 471 19.60 -12.88 -15.94
C THR A 471 18.21 -13.39 -16.36
N GLU A 472 18.18 -14.53 -17.06
CA GLU A 472 16.94 -15.18 -17.51
C GLU A 472 16.23 -15.84 -16.33
N ALA A 473 14.90 -15.66 -16.26
CA ALA A 473 14.02 -16.20 -15.25
C ALA A 473 13.25 -17.43 -15.76
N THR A 474 12.88 -18.32 -14.84
CA THR A 474 11.99 -19.45 -15.16
C THR A 474 10.55 -18.99 -15.16
N VAL A 475 9.85 -19.15 -16.28
CA VAL A 475 8.41 -18.88 -16.39
C VAL A 475 7.65 -20.14 -15.96
N GLU A 476 6.78 -20.01 -14.96
CA GLU A 476 5.90 -21.09 -14.50
C GLU A 476 4.67 -21.21 -15.41
N SER A 477 4.03 -20.07 -15.69
CA SER A 477 2.85 -20.00 -16.57
C SER A 477 2.70 -18.61 -17.17
N ASN A 478 1.97 -18.50 -18.28
CA ASN A 478 1.58 -17.22 -18.85
C ASN A 478 0.24 -17.30 -19.59
N THR A 479 -0.46 -16.19 -19.58
CA THR A 479 -1.68 -15.88 -20.33
C THR A 479 -1.47 -14.60 -21.12
N ALA A 480 -2.49 -14.07 -21.80
CA ALA A 480 -2.39 -12.78 -22.48
C ALA A 480 -2.06 -11.62 -21.50
N ASN A 481 -2.54 -11.70 -20.25
CA ASN A 481 -2.48 -10.59 -19.30
C ASN A 481 -1.66 -10.88 -18.04
N GLU A 482 -1.11 -12.08 -17.85
CA GLU A 482 -0.36 -12.45 -16.67
C GLU A 482 0.80 -13.40 -16.99
N ILE A 483 1.95 -13.16 -16.38
CA ILE A 483 3.06 -14.12 -16.30
C ILE A 483 3.31 -14.43 -14.83
N VAL A 484 3.50 -15.71 -14.51
CA VAL A 484 4.03 -16.18 -13.23
C VAL A 484 5.46 -16.64 -13.44
N THR A 485 6.39 -16.03 -12.73
CA THR A 485 7.82 -16.29 -12.83
C THR A 485 8.48 -16.28 -11.46
N TYR A 486 9.78 -16.49 -11.39
CA TYR A 486 10.56 -16.49 -10.15
C TYR A 486 11.79 -15.61 -10.29
N VAL A 487 12.17 -14.94 -9.19
CA VAL A 487 13.47 -14.25 -9.13
C VAL A 487 14.59 -15.28 -9.35
N PRO A 488 15.46 -15.12 -10.35
CA PRO A 488 16.52 -16.08 -10.64
C PRO A 488 17.54 -16.20 -9.50
N ASP A 489 18.05 -17.42 -9.26
CA ASP A 489 19.06 -17.70 -8.21
C ASP A 489 20.34 -16.87 -8.35
N ASN A 490 20.68 -16.51 -9.58
CA ASN A 490 21.88 -15.76 -9.92
C ASN A 490 21.60 -14.31 -10.35
N ALA A 491 20.41 -13.80 -10.06
CA ALA A 491 20.10 -12.38 -10.27
C ALA A 491 21.01 -11.49 -9.42
N VAL A 492 21.40 -10.37 -9.99
CA VAL A 492 22.28 -9.41 -9.29
C VAL A 492 21.46 -8.67 -8.24
N ALA A 493 21.92 -8.65 -6.98
CA ALA A 493 21.23 -7.92 -5.92
C ALA A 493 21.19 -6.40 -6.20
N GLY A 494 20.10 -5.78 -5.80
CA GLY A 494 19.77 -4.38 -6.05
C GLY A 494 18.73 -4.20 -7.15
N TYR A 495 18.59 -2.97 -7.64
CA TYR A 495 17.59 -2.64 -8.67
C TYR A 495 17.97 -3.20 -10.03
N ASN A 496 17.06 -3.97 -10.62
CA ASN A 496 17.14 -4.58 -11.93
C ASN A 496 15.90 -4.24 -12.76
N ASP A 497 16.05 -4.13 -14.05
CA ASP A 497 14.91 -4.01 -14.95
C ASP A 497 14.37 -5.40 -15.31
N ILE A 498 13.08 -5.63 -15.06
CA ILE A 498 12.36 -6.78 -15.64
C ILE A 498 11.96 -6.44 -17.05
N THR A 499 12.23 -7.34 -17.99
CA THR A 499 11.78 -7.28 -19.38
C THR A 499 11.21 -8.60 -19.83
N VAL A 500 10.22 -8.55 -20.74
CA VAL A 500 9.62 -9.70 -21.41
C VAL A 500 9.95 -9.65 -22.90
N THR A 501 10.38 -10.77 -23.47
CA THR A 501 10.68 -10.89 -24.91
C THR A 501 9.77 -11.93 -25.54
N LYS A 502 9.15 -11.60 -26.68
CA LYS A 502 8.31 -12.48 -27.52
C LYS A 502 8.79 -12.41 -28.95
N GLY A 503 9.47 -13.46 -29.42
CA GLY A 503 10.16 -13.41 -30.72
C GLY A 503 11.26 -12.35 -30.74
N ASP A 504 11.15 -11.35 -31.64
CA ASP A 504 12.07 -10.21 -31.72
C ASP A 504 11.59 -8.97 -30.95
N ALA A 505 10.37 -9.00 -30.41
CA ALA A 505 9.80 -7.88 -29.68
C ALA A 505 10.16 -7.94 -28.20
N VAL A 506 10.54 -6.79 -27.63
CA VAL A 506 10.88 -6.62 -26.20
C VAL A 506 9.92 -5.61 -25.58
N SER A 507 9.44 -5.91 -24.37
CA SER A 507 8.57 -5.02 -23.59
C SER A 507 9.28 -3.75 -23.15
N ASN A 508 8.51 -2.82 -22.54
CA ASN A 508 9.08 -1.85 -21.60
C ASN A 508 9.77 -2.55 -20.43
N SER A 509 10.55 -1.80 -19.67
CA SER A 509 11.14 -2.29 -18.42
C SER A 509 10.28 -1.92 -17.21
N PHE A 510 10.33 -2.79 -16.20
CA PHE A 510 9.78 -2.51 -14.87
C PHE A 510 10.91 -2.67 -13.83
N THR A 511 11.15 -1.64 -13.03
CA THR A 511 12.22 -1.67 -12.04
C THR A 511 11.85 -2.55 -10.84
N TYR A 512 12.67 -3.57 -10.58
CA TYR A 512 12.50 -4.55 -9.51
C TYR A 512 13.73 -4.56 -8.59
N ASN A 513 13.52 -4.64 -7.28
CA ASN A 513 14.61 -4.73 -6.32
C ASN A 513 14.90 -6.18 -5.91
N VAL A 514 15.98 -6.76 -6.41
CA VAL A 514 16.44 -8.10 -6.02
C VAL A 514 17.15 -8.00 -4.67
N LEU A 515 16.57 -8.64 -3.65
CA LEU A 515 17.14 -8.71 -2.31
C LEU A 515 18.29 -9.73 -2.26
N SER A 516 19.38 -9.40 -1.56
CA SER A 516 20.56 -10.25 -1.52
C SER A 516 20.45 -11.44 -0.57
N GLY A 517 19.36 -11.61 0.14
CA GLY A 517 19.04 -12.69 1.07
C GLY A 517 17.89 -12.31 1.98
N ASP A 518 17.61 -13.18 2.96
CA ASP A 518 16.66 -12.90 4.03
C ASP A 518 16.96 -11.53 4.65
N GLN A 519 15.94 -10.77 5.02
CA GLN A 519 16.11 -9.43 5.57
C GLN A 519 16.01 -9.45 7.09
N ASN A 520 17.07 -9.00 7.76
CA ASN A 520 17.13 -8.87 9.21
C ASN A 520 17.39 -7.42 9.62
N GLN A 521 17.27 -7.12 10.90
CA GLN A 521 17.46 -5.78 11.41
C GLN A 521 18.85 -5.60 12.04
N VAL A 522 19.48 -4.46 11.78
CA VAL A 522 20.62 -3.95 12.56
C VAL A 522 20.24 -2.57 13.07
N ILE A 523 20.29 -2.39 14.39
CA ILE A 523 20.08 -1.10 15.04
C ILE A 523 21.45 -0.44 15.19
N PHE A 524 21.70 0.56 14.38
CA PHE A 524 22.95 1.30 14.42
C PHE A 524 22.85 2.45 15.41
N HIS A 525 23.86 2.60 16.27
CA HIS A 525 23.96 3.68 17.24
C HIS A 525 25.25 4.48 17.05
N VAL A 526 25.17 5.81 17.13
CA VAL A 526 26.34 6.67 17.11
C VAL A 526 26.15 7.92 17.96
N LYS A 527 27.19 8.30 18.68
CA LYS A 527 27.29 9.60 19.36
C LYS A 527 28.04 10.58 18.46
N ALA A 528 27.32 11.62 17.98
CA ALA A 528 27.88 12.61 17.06
C ALA A 528 27.24 13.98 17.29
N GLU A 529 28.09 15.00 17.41
CA GLU A 529 27.62 16.39 17.40
C GLU A 529 27.44 16.86 15.96
N THR A 530 26.37 17.62 15.70
CA THR A 530 26.04 18.16 14.38
C THR A 530 25.73 19.65 14.47
N SER A 531 25.87 20.35 13.35
CA SER A 531 25.39 21.72 13.19
C SER A 531 23.88 21.74 12.94
N TYR A 532 23.24 22.88 13.13
CA TYR A 532 21.81 23.03 12.82
C TYR A 532 21.54 22.72 11.33
N GLY A 533 20.58 21.81 11.09
CA GLY A 533 20.24 21.34 9.73
C GLY A 533 21.14 20.23 9.18
N GLU A 534 22.11 19.74 9.96
CA GLU A 534 22.96 18.62 9.61
C GLU A 534 22.46 17.34 10.30
N ASN A 535 22.31 16.26 9.56
CA ASN A 535 21.84 14.95 10.05
C ASN A 535 22.88 13.86 9.79
N ILE A 536 22.77 12.75 10.55
CA ILE A 536 23.61 11.56 10.40
C ILE A 536 22.89 10.53 9.52
N TYR A 537 23.67 9.83 8.69
CA TYR A 537 23.23 8.74 7.82
C TYR A 537 24.26 7.60 7.85
N ILE A 538 23.86 6.43 7.32
CA ILE A 538 24.74 5.27 7.21
C ILE A 538 24.91 4.94 5.72
N VAL A 539 26.14 4.63 5.33
CA VAL A 539 26.50 4.15 4.01
C VAL A 539 27.42 2.93 4.14
N GLY A 540 27.25 1.91 3.30
CA GLY A 540 28.01 0.67 3.43
C GLY A 540 28.10 -0.15 2.14
N ASN A 541 28.63 -1.36 2.26
CA ASN A 541 28.95 -2.24 1.14
C ASN A 541 27.73 -2.99 0.57
N VAL A 542 26.63 -3.06 1.31
CA VAL A 542 25.41 -3.75 0.86
C VAL A 542 24.45 -2.79 0.16
N PRO A 543 23.57 -3.27 -0.75
CA PRO A 543 22.60 -2.42 -1.45
C PRO A 543 21.71 -1.61 -0.50
N GLU A 544 21.30 -2.18 0.61
CA GLU A 544 20.49 -1.57 1.66
C GLU A 544 21.17 -0.37 2.34
N LEU A 545 22.49 -0.30 2.27
CA LEU A 545 23.31 0.83 2.73
C LEU A 545 23.89 1.64 1.55
N GLY A 546 23.30 1.52 0.36
CA GLY A 546 23.61 2.30 -0.83
C GLY A 546 24.88 1.90 -1.57
N SER A 547 25.52 0.74 -1.27
CA SER A 547 26.73 0.27 -1.94
C SER A 547 27.82 1.35 -2.05
N TRP A 548 28.09 2.05 -0.94
CA TRP A 548 29.03 3.17 -0.81
C TRP A 548 28.64 4.46 -1.56
N ASN A 549 27.42 4.56 -2.09
CA ASN A 549 26.92 5.79 -2.70
C ASN A 549 26.15 6.62 -1.66
N PRO A 550 26.62 7.83 -1.28
CA PRO A 550 25.94 8.69 -0.32
C PRO A 550 24.53 9.12 -0.76
N ASP A 551 24.25 9.17 -2.07
CA ASP A 551 22.92 9.54 -2.58
C ASP A 551 21.89 8.41 -2.40
N LYS A 552 22.36 7.19 -2.12
CA LYS A 552 21.56 5.99 -1.86
C LYS A 552 21.72 5.45 -0.43
N CYS A 553 22.26 6.27 0.48
CA CYS A 553 22.42 5.90 1.90
C CYS A 553 21.04 5.75 2.57
N THR A 554 21.05 5.36 3.86
CA THR A 554 19.84 5.25 4.68
C THR A 554 19.07 6.59 4.75
N GLU A 555 17.89 6.57 5.32
CA GLU A 555 17.27 7.79 5.86
C GLU A 555 18.09 8.39 7.00
N ALA A 556 17.77 9.62 7.42
CA ALA A 556 18.43 10.27 8.55
C ALA A 556 18.16 9.51 9.85
N LEU A 557 19.21 9.31 10.67
CA LEU A 557 19.07 8.68 11.98
C LEU A 557 18.18 9.53 12.90
N LEU A 558 17.53 8.88 13.85
CA LEU A 558 16.74 9.50 14.91
C LEU A 558 17.64 9.96 16.06
N ASN A 559 17.32 11.09 16.69
CA ASN A 559 18.13 11.67 17.77
C ASN A 559 17.30 12.22 18.96
N PRO A 560 16.41 11.41 19.56
CA PRO A 560 15.59 11.88 20.69
C PRO A 560 16.43 12.32 21.89
N ASN A 561 17.65 11.77 22.02
CA ASN A 561 18.59 12.02 23.11
C ASN A 561 19.92 12.61 22.58
N TYR A 562 19.83 13.69 21.77
CA TYR A 562 21.04 14.34 21.23
C TYR A 562 22.17 14.47 22.30
N PRO A 563 23.42 14.13 21.96
CA PRO A 563 23.99 13.84 20.65
C PRO A 563 24.01 12.35 20.26
N GLU A 564 23.15 11.52 20.83
CA GLU A 564 23.04 10.11 20.48
C GLU A 564 22.00 9.93 19.36
N TRP A 565 22.40 9.18 18.33
CA TRP A 565 21.61 8.90 17.13
C TRP A 565 21.46 7.40 16.97
N PHE A 566 20.32 6.96 16.46
CA PHE A 566 20.11 5.55 16.13
C PHE A 566 19.15 5.38 14.95
N LEU A 567 19.23 4.21 14.29
CA LEU A 567 18.29 3.80 13.26
C LEU A 567 18.29 2.29 13.12
N PRO A 568 17.12 1.61 13.16
CA PRO A 568 16.95 0.25 12.67
C PRO A 568 17.04 0.24 11.15
N VAL A 569 17.87 -0.64 10.58
CA VAL A 569 18.04 -0.78 9.13
C VAL A 569 17.90 -2.25 8.75
N SER A 570 17.09 -2.53 7.73
CA SER A 570 16.99 -3.86 7.13
C SER A 570 18.25 -4.15 6.32
N VAL A 571 18.85 -5.31 6.54
CA VAL A 571 20.08 -5.76 5.89
C VAL A 571 20.03 -7.28 5.62
N PRO A 572 20.85 -7.80 4.70
CA PRO A 572 20.90 -9.25 4.46
C PRO A 572 21.31 -10.02 5.70
N ALA A 573 20.63 -11.14 5.98
CA ALA A 573 20.89 -12.01 7.11
C ALA A 573 22.26 -12.69 7.03
N GLY A 574 22.91 -12.90 8.18
CA GLY A 574 24.20 -13.60 8.30
C GLY A 574 25.35 -12.99 7.52
N THR A 575 25.26 -11.71 7.17
CA THR A 575 26.21 -11.03 6.26
C THR A 575 27.17 -10.12 7.00
N GLU A 576 28.46 -10.14 6.61
CA GLU A 576 29.44 -9.16 7.06
C GLU A 576 29.18 -7.83 6.35
N ILE A 577 28.88 -6.81 7.13
CA ILE A 577 28.55 -5.47 6.67
C ILE A 577 29.68 -4.52 7.04
N GLN A 578 30.24 -3.88 6.02
CA GLN A 578 31.18 -2.79 6.18
C GLN A 578 30.44 -1.46 5.97
N PHE A 579 30.61 -0.52 6.88
CA PHE A 579 29.87 0.73 6.84
C PHE A 579 30.65 1.92 7.41
N LYS A 580 30.15 3.11 7.16
CA LYS A 580 30.53 4.38 7.77
C LYS A 580 29.33 5.22 8.10
N PHE A 581 29.46 6.06 9.13
CA PHE A 581 28.55 7.17 9.31
C PHE A 581 28.98 8.35 8.44
N ILE A 582 27.99 9.05 7.89
CA ILE A 582 28.19 10.29 7.15
C ILE A 582 27.27 11.38 7.70
N LYS A 583 27.67 12.63 7.57
CA LYS A 583 26.84 13.80 7.82
C LYS A 583 26.41 14.40 6.50
N LYS A 584 25.16 14.85 6.41
CA LYS A 584 24.69 15.70 5.30
C LYS A 584 24.07 16.97 5.88
N ASP A 585 24.46 18.12 5.32
CA ASP A 585 23.83 19.40 5.62
C ASP A 585 22.55 19.63 4.78
N ALA A 586 21.87 20.75 5.03
CA ALA A 586 20.66 21.12 4.31
C ALA A 586 20.85 21.33 2.79
N ASN A 587 22.09 21.45 2.31
CA ASN A 587 22.43 21.57 0.89
C ASN A 587 22.85 20.22 0.29
N GLY A 588 22.82 19.13 1.06
CA GLY A 588 23.26 17.81 0.64
C GLY A 588 24.78 17.61 0.65
N THR A 589 25.57 18.53 1.25
CA THR A 589 27.02 18.37 1.37
C THR A 589 27.35 17.22 2.30
N VAL A 590 28.17 16.27 1.81
CA VAL A 590 28.51 15.05 2.53
C VAL A 590 29.85 15.20 3.25
N THR A 591 29.85 14.91 4.55
CA THR A 591 31.07 14.76 5.37
C THR A 591 31.19 13.32 5.85
N TRP A 592 32.28 12.66 5.53
CA TRP A 592 32.58 11.29 5.93
C TRP A 592 33.28 11.25 7.28
N GLU A 593 32.94 10.29 8.13
CA GLU A 593 33.79 10.00 9.30
C GLU A 593 35.16 9.49 8.85
N SER A 594 36.21 9.76 9.64
CA SER A 594 37.60 9.34 9.34
C SER A 594 37.84 7.87 9.69
N GLY A 595 39.10 7.40 9.44
CA GLY A 595 39.56 6.06 9.78
C GLY A 595 39.01 4.95 8.88
N ASP A 596 39.22 3.70 9.29
CA ASP A 596 38.80 2.50 8.54
C ASP A 596 37.27 2.29 8.59
N ASN A 597 36.76 1.46 7.67
CA ASN A 597 35.36 1.04 7.71
C ASN A 597 35.04 0.35 9.03
N ARG A 598 33.83 0.54 9.54
CA ARG A 598 33.30 -0.26 10.63
C ARG A 598 32.78 -1.58 10.08
N VAL A 599 32.78 -2.62 10.89
CA VAL A 599 32.39 -3.96 10.48
C VAL A 599 31.48 -4.54 11.54
N ILE A 600 30.34 -5.11 11.10
CA ILE A 600 29.46 -5.93 11.92
C ILE A 600 29.02 -7.15 11.12
N THR A 601 28.47 -8.16 11.79
CA THR A 601 27.76 -9.28 11.14
C THR A 601 26.32 -9.26 11.58
N SER A 602 25.39 -9.25 10.63
CA SER A 602 23.96 -9.33 10.88
C SER A 602 23.58 -10.71 11.43
N SER A 603 22.41 -10.80 12.10
CA SER A 603 21.89 -12.07 12.59
C SER A 603 21.62 -13.04 11.43
N SER A 604 21.89 -14.34 11.65
CA SER A 604 21.48 -15.41 10.73
C SER A 604 20.15 -16.07 11.11
N LEU A 605 19.50 -15.61 12.18
CA LEU A 605 18.21 -16.13 12.65
C LEU A 605 17.07 -15.43 11.87
N SER A 606 15.96 -16.13 11.66
CA SER A 606 14.73 -15.51 11.16
C SER A 606 14.28 -14.40 12.09
N ALA A 607 13.82 -13.28 11.53
CA ALA A 607 13.49 -12.05 12.25
C ALA A 607 14.62 -11.58 13.19
N GLY A 608 15.87 -11.89 12.85
CA GLY A 608 17.02 -11.64 13.72
C GLY A 608 17.35 -10.15 13.82
N THR A 609 17.65 -9.69 15.03
CA THR A 609 18.09 -8.31 15.30
C THR A 609 19.49 -8.30 15.90
N VAL A 610 20.32 -7.38 15.44
CA VAL A 610 21.61 -7.02 16.04
C VAL A 610 21.53 -5.58 16.50
N ASP A 611 21.63 -5.37 17.81
CA ASP A 611 21.76 -4.03 18.39
C ASP A 611 23.24 -3.71 18.59
N THR A 612 23.75 -2.66 17.93
CA THR A 612 25.18 -2.33 17.99
C THR A 612 25.53 -1.61 19.28
N GLU A 613 26.80 -1.64 19.65
CA GLU A 613 27.32 -0.68 20.64
C GLU A 613 27.10 0.76 20.15
N VAL A 614 27.11 1.72 21.08
CA VAL A 614 27.06 3.15 20.73
C VAL A 614 28.45 3.58 20.24
N TYR A 615 28.57 3.68 18.93
CA TYR A 615 29.79 4.17 18.32
C TYR A 615 30.01 5.67 18.61
N THR A 616 31.23 6.13 18.47
CA THR A 616 31.56 7.56 18.52
C THR A 616 31.98 8.02 17.12
N TRP A 617 31.47 9.18 16.68
CA TRP A 617 31.90 9.82 15.44
C TRP A 617 33.42 10.02 15.42
N ARG A 618 34.06 9.68 14.32
CA ARG A 618 35.53 9.83 14.13
C ARG A 618 35.79 11.04 13.24
N ASN A 619 36.48 12.07 13.83
CA ASN A 619 36.81 13.32 13.12
C ASN A 619 37.95 13.12 12.14
#